data_2d5b7f81fa09ed44d79ec0fdc7d24769
#
_entry.id   2d5b7f81fa09ed44d79ec0fdc7d24769
#
_cell.length_a   1.000
_cell.length_b   1.000
_cell.length_c   1.000
_cell.angle_alpha   90.00
_cell.angle_beta   90.00
_cell.angle_gamma   90.00
#
_symmetry.space_group_name_H-M   'P 1'
#
loop_
_entity.id
_entity.type
_entity.pdbx_description
1 polymer ?
#
loop_
_entity_poly.entity_id
_entity_poly.type
_entity_poly.pdbx_seq_one_letter_code
_entity_poly.pdbx_strand_id
1 'polypeptide(L)'
;MTDEASREPARDPQDLERLLISRQWAGDVDGMAALYEPHAVLDCGDGRLTIGREAIRAFYAGLVAMGRKFDFGDQRPAIISGDLALTSTRLPEGSVTAEIARRQGDGTWLWVIDQFSIA
;
A
#
# COMPACT_ATOMS: atom_id res chain seq x y z
N MET A 1 -12.52 14.32 12.69
CA MET A 1 -12.72 13.37 11.61
C MET A 1 -11.72 13.65 10.49
N THR A 2 -11.06 12.63 10.02
CA THR A 2 -10.11 12.75 8.93
C THR A 2 -10.78 12.36 7.64
N ASP A 3 -10.86 13.25 6.66
CA ASP A 3 -11.35 12.94 5.34
C ASP A 3 -10.19 12.83 4.35
N GLU A 4 -10.50 12.49 3.12
CA GLU A 4 -9.49 12.25 2.10
C GLU A 4 -8.67 13.52 1.80
N ALA A 5 -9.29 14.70 1.86
CA ALA A 5 -8.62 15.96 1.56
C ALA A 5 -7.58 16.33 2.61
N SER A 6 -7.72 15.82 3.86
CA SER A 6 -6.79 16.14 4.94
C SER A 6 -5.65 15.13 5.08
N ARG A 7 -5.66 14.04 4.30
CA ARG A 7 -4.61 13.04 4.36
C ARG A 7 -3.40 13.47 3.53
N GLU A 8 -2.22 13.18 4.05
CA GLU A 8 -0.99 13.39 3.31
C GLU A 8 -0.96 12.48 2.08
N PRO A 9 -0.81 13.00 0.86
CA PRO A 9 -0.70 12.14 -0.33
C PRO A 9 0.72 11.63 -0.50
N ALA A 10 0.86 10.55 -1.26
CA ALA A 10 2.17 10.06 -1.68
C ALA A 10 2.67 10.90 -2.85
N ARG A 11 3.70 11.71 -2.61
CA ARG A 11 4.31 12.55 -3.66
C ARG A 11 5.51 11.87 -4.30
N ASP A 12 5.96 10.77 -3.70
CA ASP A 12 7.04 9.91 -4.16
C ASP A 12 6.56 8.48 -3.99
N PRO A 13 6.88 7.55 -4.91
CA PRO A 13 6.42 6.16 -4.75
C PRO A 13 6.85 5.53 -3.42
N GLN A 14 7.98 5.95 -2.88
CA GLN A 14 8.46 5.41 -1.61
C GLN A 14 7.66 5.89 -0.40
N ASP A 15 6.81 6.93 -0.55
CA ASP A 15 5.93 7.37 0.53
C ASP A 15 4.80 6.38 0.80
N LEU A 16 4.43 5.56 -0.19
CA LEU A 16 3.25 4.69 -0.08
C LEU A 16 3.35 3.72 1.09
N GLU A 17 4.48 3.06 1.26
CA GLU A 17 4.65 2.10 2.34
C GLU A 17 4.58 2.78 3.71
N ARG A 18 5.26 3.91 3.87
CA ARG A 18 5.23 4.67 5.11
C ARG A 18 3.81 5.10 5.46
N LEU A 19 3.08 5.60 4.46
CA LEU A 19 1.71 6.06 4.67
C LEU A 19 0.77 4.90 5.01
N LEU A 20 0.94 3.75 4.36
CA LEU A 20 0.14 2.57 4.66
C LEU A 20 0.29 2.16 6.11
N ILE A 21 1.53 2.06 6.58
CA ILE A 21 1.81 1.64 7.95
C ILE A 21 1.30 2.67 8.95
N SER A 22 1.54 3.96 8.71
CA SER A 22 1.06 5.01 9.60
C SER A 22 -0.45 5.02 9.72
N ARG A 23 -1.14 4.84 8.59
CA ARG A 23 -2.61 4.81 8.57
C ARG A 23 -3.16 3.56 9.25
N GLN A 24 -2.47 2.43 9.09
CA GLN A 24 -2.86 1.21 9.78
C GLN A 24 -2.75 1.38 11.30
N TRP A 25 -1.67 1.96 11.79
CA TRP A 25 -1.47 2.19 13.21
C TRP A 25 -2.53 3.14 13.78
N ALA A 26 -3.02 4.06 12.97
CA ALA A 26 -4.09 4.99 13.34
C ALA A 26 -5.48 4.37 13.19
N GLY A 27 -5.60 3.16 12.64
CA GLY A 27 -6.89 2.54 12.37
C GLY A 27 -7.63 3.19 11.20
N ASP A 28 -6.94 3.94 10.35
CA ASP A 28 -7.53 4.68 9.23
C ASP A 28 -7.65 3.78 8.00
N VAL A 29 -8.62 2.88 8.01
CA VAL A 29 -8.83 1.90 6.95
C VAL A 29 -9.14 2.57 5.62
N ASP A 30 -9.96 3.62 5.63
CA ASP A 30 -10.26 4.36 4.40
C ASP A 30 -8.99 4.98 3.82
N GLY A 31 -8.12 5.51 4.66
CA GLY A 31 -6.84 6.07 4.23
C GLY A 31 -5.90 5.03 3.66
N MET A 32 -5.92 3.80 4.20
CA MET A 32 -5.13 2.70 3.63
C MET A 32 -5.61 2.37 2.23
N ALA A 33 -6.92 2.20 2.05
CA ALA A 33 -7.49 1.89 0.74
C ALA A 33 -7.26 3.01 -0.28
N ALA A 34 -7.23 4.26 0.18
CA ALA A 34 -7.00 5.41 -0.69
C ALA A 34 -5.61 5.44 -1.32
N LEU A 35 -4.67 4.61 -0.86
CA LEU A 35 -3.34 4.48 -1.45
C LEU A 35 -3.32 3.59 -2.69
N TYR A 36 -4.44 2.98 -3.04
CA TYR A 36 -4.57 2.05 -4.17
C TYR A 36 -5.47 2.66 -5.25
N GLU A 37 -5.16 2.36 -6.51
CA GLU A 37 -6.06 2.72 -7.60
C GLU A 37 -7.39 1.97 -7.48
N PRO A 38 -8.48 2.49 -8.09
CA PRO A 38 -9.80 1.85 -7.96
C PRO A 38 -9.83 0.38 -8.38
N HIS A 39 -8.98 -0.02 -9.33
CA HIS A 39 -8.93 -1.40 -9.85
C HIS A 39 -7.67 -2.15 -9.43
N ALA A 40 -6.98 -1.68 -8.40
CA ALA A 40 -5.74 -2.30 -7.95
C ALA A 40 -5.94 -3.75 -7.54
N VAL A 41 -4.85 -4.53 -7.61
CA VAL A 41 -4.85 -5.95 -7.27
C VAL A 41 -3.86 -6.19 -6.13
N LEU A 42 -4.31 -6.88 -5.10
CA LEU A 42 -3.52 -7.21 -3.92
C LEU A 42 -3.38 -8.72 -3.81
N ASP A 43 -2.15 -9.20 -3.65
CA ASP A 43 -1.86 -10.59 -3.32
C ASP A 43 -1.28 -10.64 -1.92
N CYS A 44 -2.06 -11.12 -0.96
CA CYS A 44 -1.60 -11.21 0.44
C CYS A 44 -0.98 -12.58 0.76
N GLY A 45 -0.85 -13.45 -0.22
CA GLY A 45 -0.16 -14.73 -0.04
C GLY A 45 -1.06 -15.90 0.36
N ASP A 46 -2.38 -15.71 0.34
CA ASP A 46 -3.34 -16.77 0.71
C ASP A 46 -3.82 -17.59 -0.48
N GLY A 47 -3.22 -17.37 -1.65
CA GLY A 47 -3.61 -18.07 -2.89
C GLY A 47 -4.76 -17.41 -3.64
N ARG A 48 -5.26 -16.28 -3.14
CA ARG A 48 -6.33 -15.53 -3.78
C ARG A 48 -5.89 -14.10 -4.04
N LEU A 49 -6.45 -13.49 -5.09
CA LEU A 49 -6.22 -12.10 -5.37
C LEU A 49 -7.39 -11.28 -4.81
N THR A 50 -7.07 -10.17 -4.16
CA THR A 50 -8.04 -9.19 -3.71
C THR A 50 -8.08 -8.10 -4.75
N ILE A 51 -9.20 -7.94 -5.44
CA ILE A 51 -9.30 -7.09 -6.62
C ILE A 51 -10.23 -5.92 -6.36
N GLY A 52 -9.70 -4.71 -6.58
CA GLY A 52 -10.44 -3.47 -6.43
C GLY A 52 -10.30 -2.84 -5.06
N ARG A 53 -10.39 -1.52 -5.04
CA ARG A 53 -10.17 -0.73 -3.82
C ARG A 53 -11.11 -1.12 -2.69
N GLU A 54 -12.38 -1.43 -3.01
CA GLU A 54 -13.35 -1.78 -1.97
C GLU A 54 -13.03 -3.11 -1.31
N ALA A 55 -12.62 -4.11 -2.09
CA ALA A 55 -12.20 -5.40 -1.54
C ALA A 55 -10.92 -5.25 -0.72
N ILE A 56 -9.99 -4.41 -1.18
CA ILE A 56 -8.76 -4.11 -0.45
C ILE A 56 -9.09 -3.42 0.87
N ARG A 57 -10.04 -2.50 0.87
CA ARG A 57 -10.49 -1.85 2.09
C ARG A 57 -11.03 -2.87 3.10
N ALA A 58 -11.89 -3.78 2.64
CA ALA A 58 -12.46 -4.82 3.51
C ALA A 58 -11.37 -5.72 4.09
N PHE A 59 -10.35 -6.06 3.29
CA PHE A 59 -9.22 -6.85 3.76
C PHE A 59 -8.48 -6.13 4.89
N TYR A 60 -8.15 -4.86 4.72
CA TYR A 60 -7.46 -4.10 5.76
C TYR A 60 -8.33 -3.86 6.99
N ALA A 61 -9.64 -3.68 6.80
CA ALA A 61 -10.56 -3.56 7.92
C ALA A 61 -10.50 -4.79 8.82
N GLY A 62 -10.41 -5.98 8.23
CA GLY A 62 -10.25 -7.22 8.98
C GLY A 62 -8.95 -7.26 9.77
N LEU A 63 -7.84 -6.85 9.18
CA LEU A 63 -6.55 -6.82 9.87
C LEU A 63 -6.55 -5.83 11.04
N VAL A 64 -7.10 -4.64 10.83
CA VAL A 64 -7.19 -3.63 11.88
C VAL A 64 -8.07 -4.13 13.02
N ALA A 65 -9.20 -4.77 12.69
CA ALA A 65 -10.10 -5.31 13.71
C ALA A 65 -9.45 -6.40 14.55
N MET A 66 -8.49 -7.14 13.98
CA MET A 66 -7.73 -8.17 14.68
C MET A 66 -6.57 -7.60 15.49
N GLY A 67 -6.36 -6.29 15.47
CA GLY A 67 -5.26 -5.65 16.19
C GLY A 67 -3.89 -5.87 15.54
N ARG A 68 -3.85 -6.37 14.30
CA ARG A 68 -2.58 -6.59 13.58
C ARG A 68 -1.96 -5.24 13.23
N LYS A 69 -0.66 -5.12 13.47
CA LYS A 69 0.09 -3.91 13.12
C LYS A 69 1.30 -4.31 12.28
N PHE A 70 1.48 -3.59 11.17
CA PHE A 70 2.65 -3.80 10.31
C PHE A 70 3.85 -3.10 10.92
N ASP A 71 5.02 -3.70 10.74
CA ASP A 71 6.28 -3.09 11.14
C ASP A 71 6.89 -2.36 9.95
N PHE A 72 7.64 -1.30 10.24
CA PHE A 72 8.46 -0.66 9.22
C PHE A 72 9.59 -1.61 8.84
N GLY A 73 9.81 -1.75 7.55
CA GLY A 73 10.88 -2.57 7.03
C GLY A 73 11.99 -1.73 6.41
N ASP A 74 12.92 -2.42 5.74
CA ASP A 74 14.01 -1.80 5.02
C ASP A 74 13.58 -1.62 3.57
N GLN A 75 13.21 -0.39 3.21
CA GLN A 75 12.67 -0.08 1.89
C GLN A 75 13.81 0.07 0.89
N ARG A 76 13.68 -0.63 -0.24
CA ARG A 76 14.65 -0.52 -1.33
C ARG A 76 14.39 0.74 -2.13
N PRO A 77 15.42 1.31 -2.78
CA PRO A 77 15.19 2.45 -3.67
C PRO A 77 14.20 2.07 -4.78
N ALA A 78 13.26 2.98 -5.06
CA ALA A 78 12.28 2.75 -6.12
C ALA A 78 12.95 2.80 -7.49
N ILE A 79 12.47 1.96 -8.40
CA ILE A 79 12.87 2.02 -9.81
C ILE A 79 11.71 2.66 -10.57
N ILE A 80 11.98 3.81 -11.17
CA ILE A 80 10.94 4.63 -11.83
C ILE A 80 11.15 4.61 -13.32
N SER A 81 10.07 4.33 -14.06
CA SER A 81 10.05 4.39 -15.50
C SER A 81 8.79 5.16 -15.92
N GLY A 82 8.95 6.44 -16.30
CA GLY A 82 7.81 7.28 -16.65
C GLY A 82 6.85 7.43 -15.50
N ASP A 83 5.60 7.01 -15.69
CA ASP A 83 4.56 7.09 -14.69
C ASP A 83 4.44 5.82 -13.83
N LEU A 84 5.33 4.86 -14.01
CA LEU A 84 5.33 3.62 -13.23
C LEU A 84 6.55 3.56 -12.33
N ALA A 85 6.38 2.90 -11.19
CA ALA A 85 7.47 2.66 -10.24
C ALA A 85 7.34 1.25 -9.68
N LEU A 86 8.48 0.58 -9.54
CA LEU A 86 8.59 -0.67 -8.81
C LEU A 86 9.16 -0.35 -7.43
N THR A 87 8.44 -0.72 -6.39
CA THR A 87 8.90 -0.56 -5.01
C THR A 87 9.01 -1.92 -4.33
N SER A 88 9.81 -2.01 -3.30
CA SER A 88 10.07 -3.26 -2.59
C SER A 88 10.58 -2.95 -1.20
N THR A 89 10.19 -3.78 -0.23
CA THR A 89 10.59 -3.63 1.17
C THR A 89 10.98 -4.99 1.73
N ARG A 90 12.12 -5.04 2.42
CA ARG A 90 12.48 -6.23 3.21
C ARG A 90 11.91 -6.03 4.61
N LEU A 91 11.03 -6.93 5.01
CA LEU A 91 10.40 -6.88 6.32
C LEU A 91 11.30 -7.48 7.40
N PRO A 92 11.07 -7.15 8.69
CA PRO A 92 11.97 -7.63 9.77
C PRO A 92 12.09 -9.14 9.86
N GLU A 93 11.03 -9.89 9.52
CA GLU A 93 11.09 -11.36 9.56
C GLU A 93 11.75 -11.97 8.32
N GLY A 94 12.18 -11.14 7.36
CA GLY A 94 12.96 -11.58 6.21
C GLY A 94 12.20 -11.66 4.90
N SER A 95 10.87 -11.56 4.91
CA SER A 95 10.11 -11.55 3.66
C SER A 95 10.37 -10.26 2.89
N VAL A 96 10.15 -10.32 1.57
CA VAL A 96 10.36 -9.19 0.66
C VAL A 96 9.08 -8.95 -0.11
N THR A 97 8.63 -7.71 -0.11
CA THR A 97 7.43 -7.29 -0.86
C THR A 97 7.82 -6.83 -2.26
N ALA A 98 6.81 -6.72 -3.13
CA ALA A 98 6.97 -6.05 -4.43
C ALA A 98 5.67 -5.35 -4.78
N GLU A 99 5.78 -4.10 -5.23
CA GLU A 99 4.61 -3.31 -5.60
C GLU A 99 4.88 -2.55 -6.90
N ILE A 100 3.82 -2.33 -7.67
CA ILE A 100 3.85 -1.42 -8.81
C ILE A 100 2.95 -0.24 -8.48
N ALA A 101 3.49 0.96 -8.58
CA ALA A 101 2.77 2.20 -8.37
C ALA A 101 2.67 2.98 -9.69
N ARG A 102 1.63 3.79 -9.81
CA ARG A 102 1.43 4.65 -10.98
C ARG A 102 1.25 6.08 -10.51
N ARG A 103 1.93 7.01 -11.22
CA ARG A 103 1.75 8.43 -10.97
C ARG A 103 0.43 8.88 -11.57
N GLN A 104 -0.36 9.58 -10.76
CA GLN A 104 -1.68 10.09 -11.11
C GLN A 104 -1.57 11.45 -11.77
N GLY A 105 -2.67 11.93 -12.35
CA GLY A 105 -2.68 13.22 -13.03
C GLY A 105 -2.33 14.41 -12.15
N ASP A 106 -2.53 14.30 -10.83
CA ASP A 106 -2.18 15.35 -9.88
C ASP A 106 -0.75 15.25 -9.36
N GLY A 107 0.04 14.31 -9.89
CA GLY A 107 1.44 14.11 -9.49
C GLY A 107 1.62 13.21 -8.26
N THR A 108 0.56 12.73 -7.65
CA THR A 108 0.66 11.78 -6.56
C THR A 108 0.74 10.35 -7.08
N TRP A 109 1.12 9.42 -6.20
CA TRP A 109 1.30 8.02 -6.58
C TRP A 109 0.29 7.13 -5.88
N LEU A 110 -0.22 6.12 -6.60
CA LEU A 110 -1.10 5.09 -6.04
C LEU A 110 -0.60 3.72 -6.47
N TRP A 111 -0.82 2.71 -5.63
CA TRP A 111 -0.48 1.33 -5.99
C TRP A 111 -1.47 0.77 -6.99
N VAL A 112 -0.94 0.02 -7.95
CA VAL A 112 -1.69 -0.71 -8.99
C VAL A 112 -1.70 -2.21 -8.67
N ILE A 113 -0.55 -2.74 -8.28
CA ILE A 113 -0.36 -4.14 -7.91
C ILE A 113 0.46 -4.16 -6.62
N ASP A 114 0.03 -4.98 -5.68
CA ASP A 114 0.70 -5.11 -4.39
C ASP A 114 0.84 -6.59 -4.06
N GLN A 115 2.08 -7.06 -3.94
CA GLN A 115 2.38 -8.43 -3.55
C GLN A 115 3.12 -8.43 -2.23
N PHE A 116 2.53 -9.05 -1.21
CA PHE A 116 3.04 -9.00 0.16
C PHE A 116 4.33 -9.77 0.34
N SER A 117 4.57 -10.80 -0.48
CA SER A 117 5.79 -11.58 -0.35
C SER A 117 6.15 -12.24 -1.68
N ILE A 118 7.38 -12.00 -2.13
CA ILE A 118 7.94 -12.65 -3.33
C ILE A 118 9.11 -13.55 -2.96
N ALA A 119 9.54 -13.50 -1.71
CA ALA A 119 10.66 -14.31 -1.25
C ALA A 119 10.54 -14.61 0.24
#